data_c600215d48536e0fccb937e689054e6f
#
_entry.id   c600215d48536e0fccb937e689054e6f
#
_cell.length_a   1.000
_cell.length_b   1.000
_cell.length_c   1.000
_cell.angle_alpha   90.00
_cell.angle_beta   90.00
_cell.angle_gamma   90.00
#
_symmetry.space_group_name_H-M   'P 1'
#
loop_
_entity.id
_entity.type
_entity.pdbx_description
1 polymer ?
#
loop_
_entity_poly.entity_id
_entity_poly.type
_entity_poly.pdbx_seq_one_letter_code
_entity_poly.pdbx_strand_id
1 'polypeptide(L)'
;LKLFHGKGETDDATYIYSEKDNALFTGDFFIWSLPNAGNPSKSQRYVGSWGEVLKKMSELNPEYLFPGHGPLIKGKKEITKVLLDTSNCMLWIEDNVLSLMNSGHSLREIHSKLSLPPEFQQPYLVSVYDDFKFLINSVWRQYGGWYSGTPSELKPPALDEIGKTYIEMAGGEDNLLEFLNSLVSSEKYREASVIVDAVY
;
A
#
# COMPACT_ATOMS: atom_id res chain seq x y z
N LEU A 1 -10.39 17.07 26.26
CA LEU A 1 -10.02 16.52 24.95
C LEU A 1 -8.71 17.15 24.48
N LYS A 2 -7.82 16.35 23.94
CA LYS A 2 -6.61 16.78 23.23
C LYS A 2 -6.74 16.38 21.77
N LEU A 3 -6.42 17.31 20.87
CA LEU A 3 -6.41 17.08 19.42
C LEU A 3 -4.96 17.08 18.96
N PHE A 4 -4.62 16.10 18.14
CA PHE A 4 -3.28 15.93 17.60
C PHE A 4 -3.35 15.85 16.08
N HIS A 5 -2.49 16.60 15.42
CA HIS A 5 -2.30 16.52 13.99
C HIS A 5 -1.36 15.35 13.62
N GLY A 6 -1.61 14.73 12.48
CA GLY A 6 -0.72 13.75 11.87
C GLY A 6 -0.98 13.63 10.38
N LYS A 7 0.00 13.11 9.65
CA LYS A 7 -0.20 12.74 8.24
C LYS A 7 -0.76 11.32 8.18
N GLY A 8 -1.99 11.21 7.72
CA GLY A 8 -2.72 9.96 7.54
C GLY A 8 -3.27 9.87 6.11
N GLU A 9 -4.59 9.69 5.98
CA GLU A 9 -5.25 9.75 4.67
C GLU A 9 -5.18 11.12 4.00
N THR A 10 -5.03 12.18 4.80
CA THR A 10 -4.80 13.56 4.36
C THR A 10 -3.64 14.17 5.14
N ASP A 11 -3.10 15.29 4.64
CA ASP A 11 -2.01 16.00 5.30
C ASP A 11 -2.42 16.64 6.62
N ASP A 12 -3.72 16.88 6.83
CA ASP A 12 -4.33 17.54 7.99
C ASP A 12 -5.12 16.57 8.87
N ALA A 13 -4.89 15.27 8.75
CA ALA A 13 -5.60 14.28 9.54
C ALA A 13 -5.39 14.52 11.04
N THR A 14 -6.44 14.32 11.83
CA THR A 14 -6.46 14.61 13.26
C THR A 14 -6.98 13.41 14.03
N TYR A 15 -6.31 13.08 15.13
CA TYR A 15 -6.81 12.13 16.11
C TYR A 15 -7.08 12.81 17.45
N ILE A 16 -7.95 12.23 18.26
CA ILE A 16 -8.45 12.84 19.49
C ILE A 16 -8.18 11.90 20.66
N TYR A 17 -7.72 12.46 21.76
CA TYR A 17 -7.58 11.73 23.01
C TYR A 17 -8.38 12.40 24.13
N SER A 18 -9.24 11.61 24.77
CA SER A 18 -9.97 12.02 25.98
C SER A 18 -9.22 11.53 27.22
N GLU A 19 -8.54 12.45 27.95
CA GLU A 19 -7.86 12.11 29.19
C GLU A 19 -8.85 11.65 30.26
N LYS A 20 -10.05 12.27 30.31
CA LYS A 20 -11.08 11.93 31.28
C LYS A 20 -11.53 10.49 31.15
N ASP A 21 -11.71 10.02 29.92
CA ASP A 21 -12.27 8.70 29.62
C ASP A 21 -11.16 7.68 29.29
N ASN A 22 -9.92 8.13 29.22
CA ASN A 22 -8.76 7.38 28.72
C ASN A 22 -9.05 6.72 27.37
N ALA A 23 -9.60 7.49 26.47
CA ALA A 23 -10.12 7.02 25.18
C ALA A 23 -9.43 7.73 24.03
N LEU A 24 -8.98 6.95 23.05
CA LEU A 24 -8.35 7.38 21.81
C LEU A 24 -9.30 7.18 20.62
N PHE A 25 -9.51 8.22 19.83
CA PHE A 25 -10.29 8.22 18.60
C PHE A 25 -9.31 8.44 17.44
N THR A 26 -9.05 7.38 16.69
CA THR A 26 -7.97 7.41 15.69
C THR A 26 -8.42 7.91 14.33
N GLY A 27 -9.75 7.94 14.06
CA GLY A 27 -10.19 8.02 12.68
C GLY A 27 -9.54 6.91 11.86
N ASP A 28 -9.25 7.17 10.60
CA ASP A 28 -8.68 6.17 9.70
C ASP A 28 -7.17 5.95 9.86
N PHE A 29 -6.53 6.57 10.87
CA PHE A 29 -5.16 6.16 11.22
C PHE A 29 -5.07 4.68 11.59
N PHE A 30 -6.11 4.15 12.22
CA PHE A 30 -6.25 2.73 12.47
C PHE A 30 -7.64 2.24 12.02
N ILE A 31 -7.61 1.24 11.17
CA ILE A 31 -8.75 0.46 10.71
C ILE A 31 -8.36 -1.02 10.82
N TRP A 32 -9.31 -1.92 10.79
CA TRP A 32 -9.02 -3.36 10.92
C TRP A 32 -8.47 -3.99 9.63
N SER A 33 -7.55 -3.27 8.97
CA SER A 33 -6.82 -3.72 7.79
C SER A 33 -5.49 -2.94 7.67
N LEU A 34 -4.68 -3.28 6.68
CA LEU A 34 -3.51 -2.49 6.33
C LEU A 34 -3.95 -1.04 6.03
N PRO A 35 -3.29 -0.01 6.64
CA PRO A 35 -3.66 1.38 6.42
C PRO A 35 -3.66 1.79 4.95
N ASN A 36 -4.64 2.57 4.56
CA ASN A 36 -4.85 3.04 3.19
C ASN A 36 -3.81 4.11 2.77
N ALA A 37 -2.54 3.75 2.86
CA ALA A 37 -1.41 4.65 2.57
C ALA A 37 -0.86 4.51 1.15
N GLY A 38 -1.32 3.53 0.39
CA GLY A 38 -0.85 3.22 -0.95
C GLY A 38 -1.88 3.45 -2.07
N ASN A 39 -3.08 3.90 -1.77
CA ASN A 39 -4.18 3.98 -2.72
C ASN A 39 -3.79 4.71 -4.02
N PRO A 40 -3.86 4.03 -5.20
CA PRO A 40 -3.39 4.57 -6.47
C PRO A 40 -4.22 5.76 -6.98
N SER A 41 -5.47 5.88 -6.55
CA SER A 41 -6.41 6.92 -6.98
C SER A 41 -6.42 8.16 -6.07
N LYS A 42 -5.50 8.23 -5.11
CA LYS A 42 -5.41 9.34 -4.15
C LYS A 42 -4.11 10.14 -4.29
N SER A 43 -4.12 11.35 -3.75
CA SER A 43 -2.91 12.17 -3.60
C SER A 43 -1.88 11.42 -2.74
N GLN A 44 -0.63 11.91 -2.74
CA GLN A 44 0.45 11.31 -1.96
C GLN A 44 0.06 11.15 -0.49
N ARG A 45 0.26 9.95 0.05
CA ARG A 45 0.21 9.61 1.47
C ARG A 45 1.58 9.17 1.92
N TYR A 46 1.88 9.32 3.20
CA TYR A 46 3.24 9.22 3.74
C TYR A 46 3.32 8.03 4.70
N VAL A 47 3.77 6.90 4.17
CA VAL A 47 3.78 5.62 4.88
C VAL A 47 4.53 5.70 6.21
N GLY A 48 5.77 6.20 6.21
CA GLY A 48 6.56 6.33 7.42
C GLY A 48 6.00 7.37 8.40
N SER A 49 5.56 8.54 7.92
CA SER A 49 4.94 9.55 8.79
C SER A 49 3.69 9.02 9.48
N TRP A 50 2.89 8.22 8.79
CA TRP A 50 1.72 7.56 9.37
C TRP A 50 2.13 6.54 10.42
N GLY A 51 3.15 5.73 10.15
CA GLY A 51 3.73 4.80 11.13
C GLY A 51 4.17 5.51 12.43
N GLU A 52 4.87 6.64 12.30
CA GLU A 52 5.29 7.45 13.46
C GLU A 52 4.11 8.03 14.25
N VAL A 53 3.01 8.39 13.60
CA VAL A 53 1.79 8.86 14.28
C VAL A 53 1.17 7.73 15.10
N LEU A 54 1.06 6.52 14.56
CA LEU A 54 0.55 5.35 15.28
C LEU A 54 1.41 5.02 16.51
N LYS A 55 2.73 5.15 16.40
CA LYS A 55 3.65 4.99 17.53
C LYS A 55 3.37 6.00 18.64
N LYS A 56 3.23 7.29 18.29
CA LYS A 56 2.85 8.34 19.24
C LYS A 56 1.49 8.09 19.89
N MET A 57 0.52 7.56 19.15
CA MET A 57 -0.77 7.15 19.71
C MET A 57 -0.62 6.07 20.76
N SER A 58 0.27 5.08 20.56
CA SER A 58 0.51 4.02 21.52
C SER A 58 1.10 4.52 22.84
N GLU A 59 1.90 5.60 22.80
CA GLU A 59 2.52 6.24 23.97
C GLU A 59 1.49 6.92 24.89
N LEU A 60 0.30 7.26 24.39
CA LEU A 60 -0.81 7.78 25.20
C LEU A 60 -1.39 6.72 26.16
N ASN A 61 -1.09 5.43 25.92
CA ASN A 61 -1.51 4.31 26.75
C ASN A 61 -3.02 4.29 27.05
N PRO A 62 -3.89 4.40 26.01
CA PRO A 62 -5.33 4.49 26.18
C PRO A 62 -5.95 3.16 26.64
N GLU A 63 -7.05 3.24 27.40
CA GLU A 63 -7.87 2.09 27.81
C GLU A 63 -8.88 1.69 26.73
N TYR A 64 -9.30 2.66 25.89
CA TYR A 64 -10.25 2.46 24.80
C TYR A 64 -9.69 3.06 23.52
N LEU A 65 -9.81 2.33 22.43
CA LEU A 65 -9.51 2.81 21.07
C LEU A 65 -10.76 2.69 20.22
N PHE A 66 -11.16 3.81 19.62
CA PHE A 66 -12.24 3.93 18.66
C PHE A 66 -11.64 4.14 17.28
N PRO A 67 -11.61 3.11 16.41
CA PRO A 67 -11.06 3.22 15.07
C PRO A 67 -12.03 3.96 14.13
N GLY A 68 -11.56 4.37 12.96
CA GLY A 68 -12.43 4.93 11.93
C GLY A 68 -13.44 3.91 11.40
N HIS A 69 -13.03 2.65 11.30
CA HIS A 69 -13.86 1.54 10.84
C HIS A 69 -13.63 0.29 11.70
N GLY A 70 -14.69 -0.47 11.91
CA GLY A 70 -14.68 -1.71 12.69
C GLY A 70 -14.93 -1.52 14.18
N PRO A 71 -14.87 -2.58 14.98
CA PRO A 71 -15.17 -2.56 16.40
C PRO A 71 -14.12 -1.81 17.21
N LEU A 72 -14.55 -1.24 18.36
CA LEU A 72 -13.65 -0.65 19.34
C LEU A 72 -12.73 -1.72 19.96
N ILE A 73 -11.57 -1.27 20.43
CA ILE A 73 -10.64 -2.10 21.21
C ILE A 73 -10.63 -1.60 22.64
N LYS A 74 -10.70 -2.54 23.61
CA LYS A 74 -10.58 -2.27 25.03
C LYS A 74 -9.35 -2.98 25.58
N GLY A 75 -8.57 -2.26 26.37
CA GLY A 75 -7.40 -2.78 27.06
C GLY A 75 -6.11 -2.16 26.53
N LYS A 76 -5.31 -1.64 27.46
CA LYS A 76 -4.06 -0.93 27.13
C LYS A 76 -3.09 -1.79 26.34
N LYS A 77 -2.93 -3.05 26.76
CA LYS A 77 -1.98 -4.00 26.15
C LYS A 77 -2.36 -4.32 24.71
N GLU A 78 -3.63 -4.58 24.48
CA GLU A 78 -4.20 -4.90 23.17
C GLU A 78 -4.09 -3.71 22.23
N ILE A 79 -4.43 -2.50 22.72
CA ILE A 79 -4.33 -1.26 21.95
C ILE A 79 -2.88 -0.95 21.60
N THR A 80 -1.98 -1.01 22.59
CA THR A 80 -0.55 -0.79 22.35
C THR A 80 -0.02 -1.78 21.28
N LYS A 81 -0.41 -3.06 21.40
CA LYS A 81 0.01 -4.09 20.45
C LYS A 81 -0.43 -3.75 19.03
N VAL A 82 -1.71 -3.50 18.78
CA VAL A 82 -2.20 -3.26 17.42
C VAL A 82 -1.64 -1.98 16.81
N LEU A 83 -1.47 -0.92 17.61
CA LEU A 83 -0.89 0.34 17.16
C LEU A 83 0.60 0.17 16.81
N LEU A 84 1.37 -0.52 17.66
CA LEU A 84 2.80 -0.74 17.41
C LEU A 84 3.04 -1.73 16.28
N ASP A 85 2.27 -2.79 16.15
CA ASP A 85 2.40 -3.74 15.04
C ASP A 85 2.12 -3.04 13.71
N THR A 86 1.07 -2.20 13.65
CA THR A 86 0.75 -1.42 12.46
C THR A 86 1.83 -0.39 12.15
N SER A 87 2.30 0.33 13.17
CA SER A 87 3.41 1.29 13.04
C SER A 87 4.67 0.61 12.52
N ASN A 88 5.08 -0.48 13.16
CA ASN A 88 6.29 -1.22 12.78
C ASN A 88 6.21 -1.78 11.36
N CYS A 89 5.03 -2.26 10.95
CA CYS A 89 4.80 -2.71 9.58
C CYS A 89 5.03 -1.58 8.57
N MET A 90 4.45 -0.40 8.82
CA MET A 90 4.59 0.75 7.93
C MET A 90 6.02 1.28 7.87
N LEU A 91 6.69 1.41 9.00
CA LEU A 91 8.09 1.84 9.08
C LEU A 91 9.01 0.84 8.41
N TRP A 92 8.79 -0.46 8.61
CA TRP A 92 9.53 -1.51 7.94
C TRP A 92 9.39 -1.43 6.41
N ILE A 93 8.18 -1.16 5.91
CA ILE A 93 7.95 -0.99 4.46
C ILE A 93 8.77 0.19 3.93
N GLU A 94 8.68 1.35 4.58
CA GLU A 94 9.43 2.54 4.15
C GLU A 94 10.93 2.28 4.14
N ASP A 95 11.49 1.76 5.24
CA ASP A 95 12.93 1.53 5.39
C ASP A 95 13.47 0.55 4.34
N ASN A 96 12.75 -0.54 4.08
CA ASN A 96 13.19 -1.54 3.11
C ASN A 96 13.06 -1.06 1.67
N VAL A 97 12.00 -0.32 1.34
CA VAL A 97 11.87 0.32 0.02
C VAL A 97 12.99 1.31 -0.20
N LEU A 98 13.27 2.20 0.75
CA LEU A 98 14.36 3.17 0.68
C LEU A 98 15.74 2.50 0.56
N SER A 99 15.97 1.42 1.31
CA SER A 99 17.21 0.65 1.22
C SER A 99 17.43 0.09 -0.19
N LEU A 100 16.39 -0.46 -0.80
CA LEU A 100 16.49 -0.98 -2.17
C LEU A 100 16.62 0.15 -3.21
N MET A 101 15.92 1.27 -3.04
CA MET A 101 16.08 2.47 -3.87
C MET A 101 17.53 2.97 -3.83
N ASN A 102 18.08 3.11 -2.63
CA ASN A 102 19.47 3.55 -2.43
C ASN A 102 20.49 2.57 -2.99
N SER A 103 20.13 1.30 -3.15
CA SER A 103 20.95 0.26 -3.80
C SER A 103 20.77 0.25 -5.33
N GLY A 104 20.00 1.17 -5.90
CA GLY A 104 19.82 1.34 -7.34
C GLY A 104 18.78 0.42 -7.97
N HIS A 105 17.92 -0.22 -7.19
CA HIS A 105 16.84 -1.06 -7.73
C HIS A 105 15.71 -0.22 -8.31
N SER A 106 15.19 -0.65 -9.46
CA SER A 106 13.95 -0.13 -10.05
C SER A 106 12.71 -0.52 -9.23
N LEU A 107 11.61 0.20 -9.42
CA LEU A 107 10.36 -0.12 -8.75
C LEU A 107 9.89 -1.57 -9.00
N ARG A 108 10.03 -2.07 -10.22
CA ARG A 108 9.69 -3.46 -10.59
C ARG A 108 10.55 -4.50 -9.84
N GLU A 109 11.84 -4.22 -9.68
CA GLU A 109 12.73 -5.09 -8.91
C GLU A 109 12.37 -5.07 -7.42
N ILE A 110 12.01 -3.90 -6.87
CA ILE A 110 11.55 -3.79 -5.47
C ILE A 110 10.29 -4.62 -5.27
N HIS A 111 9.31 -4.52 -6.18
CA HIS A 111 8.11 -5.34 -6.14
C HIS A 111 8.38 -6.84 -6.15
N SER A 112 9.39 -7.30 -6.89
CA SER A 112 9.75 -8.72 -6.96
C SER A 112 10.54 -9.21 -5.77
N LYS A 113 11.37 -8.35 -5.18
CA LYS A 113 12.28 -8.70 -4.07
C LYS A 113 11.61 -8.59 -2.70
N LEU A 114 10.70 -7.63 -2.52
CA LEU A 114 10.13 -7.33 -1.22
C LEU A 114 8.86 -8.13 -0.95
N SER A 115 8.87 -8.87 0.14
CA SER A 115 7.72 -9.62 0.66
C SER A 115 7.50 -9.25 2.12
N LEU A 116 6.23 -9.11 2.52
CA LEU A 116 5.90 -8.76 3.90
C LEU A 116 6.28 -9.91 4.84
N PRO A 117 7.12 -9.67 5.87
CA PRO A 117 7.49 -10.68 6.84
C PRO A 117 6.30 -11.30 7.58
N PRO A 118 6.42 -12.57 8.01
CA PRO A 118 5.33 -13.27 8.71
C PRO A 118 4.84 -12.58 9.99
N GLU A 119 5.70 -11.86 10.70
CA GLU A 119 5.35 -11.11 11.92
C GLU A 119 4.30 -10.03 11.66
N PHE A 120 4.19 -9.50 10.43
CA PHE A 120 3.17 -8.53 10.03
C PHE A 120 1.92 -9.17 9.45
N GLN A 121 1.85 -10.50 9.36
CA GLN A 121 0.65 -11.22 8.93
C GLN A 121 -0.36 -11.33 10.08
N GLN A 122 -0.83 -10.18 10.57
CA GLN A 122 -1.79 -10.10 11.67
C GLN A 122 -3.23 -9.97 11.13
N PRO A 123 -4.25 -10.44 11.86
CA PRO A 123 -5.65 -10.36 11.40
C PRO A 123 -6.14 -8.93 11.16
N TYR A 124 -5.50 -7.94 11.75
CA TYR A 124 -5.80 -6.52 11.63
C TYR A 124 -4.84 -5.79 10.66
N LEU A 125 -4.01 -6.52 9.89
CA LEU A 125 -3.11 -5.99 8.87
C LEU A 125 -3.30 -6.68 7.51
N VAL A 126 -4.49 -7.25 7.30
CA VAL A 126 -4.82 -7.93 6.04
C VAL A 126 -4.98 -6.94 4.89
N SER A 127 -4.52 -7.36 3.71
CA SER A 127 -4.66 -6.58 2.46
C SER A 127 -6.06 -6.78 1.86
N VAL A 128 -7.08 -6.15 2.45
CA VAL A 128 -8.47 -6.22 1.96
C VAL A 128 -8.98 -4.89 1.42
N TYR A 129 -8.34 -3.80 1.78
CA TYR A 129 -8.71 -2.45 1.33
C TYR A 129 -7.54 -1.73 0.65
N ASP A 130 -6.36 -1.81 1.21
CA ASP A 130 -5.09 -1.43 0.58
C ASP A 130 -4.19 -2.65 0.46
N ASP A 131 -3.16 -2.59 -0.34
CA ASP A 131 -2.23 -3.68 -0.57
C ASP A 131 -0.80 -3.26 -0.25
N PHE A 132 -0.03 -4.18 0.32
CA PHE A 132 1.39 -3.98 0.59
C PHE A 132 2.17 -3.44 -0.63
N LYS A 133 1.84 -3.93 -1.85
CA LYS A 133 2.47 -3.47 -3.08
C LYS A 133 2.11 -2.01 -3.42
N PHE A 134 0.94 -1.55 -3.01
CA PHE A 134 0.54 -0.16 -3.20
C PHE A 134 1.32 0.78 -2.25
N LEU A 135 1.61 0.32 -1.02
CA LEU A 135 2.47 1.07 -0.10
C LEU A 135 3.89 1.21 -0.66
N ILE A 136 4.43 0.19 -1.31
CA ILE A 136 5.73 0.28 -2.01
C ILE A 136 5.68 1.41 -3.06
N ASN A 137 4.62 1.47 -3.88
CA ASN A 137 4.45 2.53 -4.87
C ASN A 137 4.36 3.92 -4.23
N SER A 138 3.69 4.02 -3.08
CA SER A 138 3.55 5.28 -2.35
C SER A 138 4.90 5.79 -1.83
N VAL A 139 5.72 4.91 -1.24
CA VAL A 139 7.08 5.24 -0.80
C VAL A 139 7.96 5.61 -1.99
N TRP A 140 7.96 4.79 -3.06
CA TRP A 140 8.71 5.10 -4.27
C TRP A 140 8.37 6.49 -4.80
N ARG A 141 7.07 6.80 -4.96
CA ARG A 141 6.62 8.10 -5.48
C ARG A 141 7.03 9.27 -4.60
N GLN A 142 7.00 9.07 -3.27
CA GLN A 142 7.38 10.10 -2.30
C GLN A 142 8.84 10.52 -2.44
N TYR A 143 9.76 9.58 -2.65
CA TYR A 143 11.21 9.81 -2.64
C TYR A 143 11.84 9.80 -4.03
N GLY A 144 11.29 9.05 -4.97
CA GLY A 144 11.81 8.86 -6.33
C GLY A 144 11.01 9.56 -7.43
N GLY A 145 9.82 10.07 -7.11
CA GLY A 145 8.91 10.64 -8.09
C GLY A 145 8.15 9.58 -8.88
N TRP A 146 7.70 9.90 -10.10
CA TRP A 146 6.84 9.02 -10.90
C TRP A 146 7.60 8.01 -11.77
N TYR A 147 8.89 8.22 -12.03
CA TYR A 147 9.68 7.35 -12.88
C TYR A 147 10.00 6.02 -12.18
N SER A 148 9.53 4.92 -12.76
CA SER A 148 9.67 3.56 -12.19
C SER A 148 11.07 2.94 -12.29
N GLY A 149 11.99 3.58 -13.05
CA GLY A 149 13.26 3.00 -13.45
C GLY A 149 13.19 2.20 -14.76
N THR A 150 12.03 2.17 -15.43
CA THR A 150 11.83 1.47 -16.70
C THR A 150 11.85 2.49 -17.86
N PRO A 151 12.89 2.52 -18.73
CA PRO A 151 13.03 3.56 -19.75
C PRO A 151 11.87 3.68 -20.72
N SER A 152 11.21 2.58 -21.09
CA SER A 152 10.04 2.56 -21.97
C SER A 152 8.83 3.29 -21.40
N GLU A 153 8.74 3.43 -20.06
CA GLU A 153 7.65 4.14 -19.39
C GLU A 153 7.82 5.68 -19.39
N LEU A 154 9.00 6.19 -19.78
CA LEU A 154 9.21 7.64 -19.89
C LEU A 154 8.39 8.28 -21.02
N LYS A 155 8.27 7.59 -22.13
CA LYS A 155 7.48 7.99 -23.32
C LYS A 155 6.89 6.70 -23.91
N PRO A 156 5.87 6.12 -23.29
CA PRO A 156 5.27 4.90 -23.80
C PRO A 156 4.57 5.17 -25.13
N PRO A 157 4.55 4.20 -26.06
CA PRO A 157 3.67 4.28 -27.21
C PRO A 157 2.21 4.24 -26.78
N ALA A 158 1.29 4.59 -27.65
CA ALA A 158 -0.13 4.46 -27.38
C ALA A 158 -0.51 2.98 -27.20
N LEU A 159 -1.52 2.71 -26.36
CA LEU A 159 -1.92 1.32 -26.08
C LEU A 159 -2.33 0.57 -27.34
N ASP A 160 -3.03 1.22 -28.28
CA ASP A 160 -3.43 0.63 -29.55
C ASP A 160 -2.23 0.28 -30.46
N GLU A 161 -1.12 1.02 -30.38
CA GLU A 161 0.13 0.70 -31.07
C GLU A 161 0.77 -0.56 -30.47
N ILE A 162 0.78 -0.68 -29.13
CA ILE A 162 1.26 -1.87 -28.43
C ILE A 162 0.38 -3.07 -28.76
N GLY A 163 -0.94 -2.89 -28.76
CA GLY A 163 -1.91 -3.95 -29.07
C GLY A 163 -1.71 -4.49 -30.49
N LYS A 164 -1.59 -3.61 -31.50
CA LYS A 164 -1.27 -4.01 -32.87
C LYS A 164 0.03 -4.81 -32.96
N THR A 165 1.05 -4.39 -32.21
CA THR A 165 2.34 -5.10 -32.16
C THR A 165 2.17 -6.49 -31.56
N TYR A 166 1.37 -6.67 -30.50
CA TYR A 166 1.11 -7.99 -29.90
C TYR A 166 0.33 -8.89 -30.84
N ILE A 167 -0.67 -8.37 -31.55
CA ILE A 167 -1.44 -9.12 -32.58
C ILE A 167 -0.50 -9.59 -33.69
N GLU A 168 0.37 -8.71 -34.19
CA GLU A 168 1.34 -9.06 -35.24
C GLU A 168 2.33 -10.14 -34.76
N MET A 169 2.88 -9.99 -33.57
CA MET A 169 3.79 -10.97 -32.95
C MET A 169 3.14 -12.35 -32.75
N ALA A 170 1.85 -12.37 -32.42
CA ALA A 170 1.09 -13.61 -32.27
C ALA A 170 0.72 -14.28 -33.60
N GLY A 171 0.86 -13.56 -34.72
CA GLY A 171 0.44 -14.04 -36.03
C GLY A 171 -1.06 -13.89 -36.30
N GLY A 172 -1.72 -12.94 -35.60
CA GLY A 172 -3.13 -12.58 -35.76
C GLY A 172 -3.93 -12.59 -34.47
N GLU A 173 -5.13 -12.01 -34.53
CA GLU A 173 -6.02 -11.84 -33.36
C GLU A 173 -6.45 -13.20 -32.75
N ASP A 174 -6.79 -14.17 -33.58
CA ASP A 174 -7.23 -15.51 -33.11
C ASP A 174 -6.13 -16.20 -32.31
N ASN A 175 -4.89 -16.14 -32.76
CA ASN A 175 -3.75 -16.74 -32.08
C ASN A 175 -3.46 -16.02 -30.74
N LEU A 176 -3.59 -14.67 -30.72
CA LEU A 176 -3.44 -13.91 -29.49
C LEU A 176 -4.52 -14.27 -28.47
N LEU A 177 -5.76 -14.42 -28.90
CA LEU A 177 -6.88 -14.84 -28.05
C LEU A 177 -6.68 -16.26 -27.51
N GLU A 178 -6.21 -17.19 -28.33
CA GLU A 178 -5.87 -18.56 -27.90
C GLU A 178 -4.76 -18.53 -26.83
N PHE A 179 -3.72 -17.71 -27.04
CA PHE A 179 -2.64 -17.55 -26.07
C PHE A 179 -3.14 -16.95 -24.75
N LEU A 180 -3.98 -15.90 -24.80
CA LEU A 180 -4.60 -15.31 -23.61
C LEU A 180 -5.44 -16.33 -22.83
N ASN A 181 -6.26 -17.12 -23.53
CA ASN A 181 -7.03 -18.20 -22.91
C ASN A 181 -6.13 -19.24 -22.23
N SER A 182 -4.97 -19.54 -22.81
CA SER A 182 -3.99 -20.45 -22.20
C SER A 182 -3.38 -19.88 -20.91
N LEU A 183 -3.11 -18.57 -20.86
CA LEU A 183 -2.65 -17.89 -19.65
C LEU A 183 -3.71 -17.93 -18.54
N VAL A 184 -4.97 -17.61 -18.89
CA VAL A 184 -6.09 -17.66 -17.94
C VAL A 184 -6.29 -19.08 -17.40
N SER A 185 -6.26 -20.10 -18.27
CA SER A 185 -6.39 -21.51 -17.87
C SER A 185 -5.24 -22.00 -16.99
N SER A 186 -4.08 -21.34 -17.09
CA SER A 186 -2.90 -21.59 -16.24
C SER A 186 -2.81 -20.69 -15.02
N GLU A 187 -3.87 -19.94 -14.69
CA GLU A 187 -3.97 -18.98 -13.59
C GLU A 187 -2.91 -17.84 -13.64
N LYS A 188 -2.36 -17.57 -14.82
CA LYS A 188 -1.38 -16.49 -15.07
C LYS A 188 -2.08 -15.16 -15.36
N TYR A 189 -2.95 -14.74 -14.44
CA TYR A 189 -3.81 -13.56 -14.63
C TYR A 189 -3.03 -12.28 -14.77
N ARG A 190 -1.89 -12.12 -14.07
CA ARG A 190 -1.07 -10.90 -14.15
C ARG A 190 -0.39 -10.75 -15.51
N GLU A 191 0.09 -11.85 -16.09
CA GLU A 191 0.65 -11.85 -17.43
C GLU A 191 -0.43 -11.59 -18.48
N ALA A 192 -1.60 -12.19 -18.32
CA ALA A 192 -2.73 -11.94 -19.21
C ALA A 192 -3.18 -10.47 -19.18
N SER A 193 -3.27 -9.85 -18.00
CA SER A 193 -3.74 -8.46 -17.87
C SER A 193 -2.87 -7.46 -18.62
N VAL A 194 -1.55 -7.64 -18.65
CA VAL A 194 -0.62 -6.75 -19.38
C VAL A 194 -0.93 -6.74 -20.88
N ILE A 195 -1.32 -7.87 -21.43
CA ILE A 195 -1.68 -7.99 -22.86
C ILE A 195 -3.08 -7.40 -23.09
N VAL A 196 -4.03 -7.73 -22.22
CA VAL A 196 -5.41 -7.25 -22.31
C VAL A 196 -5.47 -5.72 -22.25
N ASP A 197 -4.74 -5.09 -21.34
CA ASP A 197 -4.69 -3.62 -21.22
C ASP A 197 -4.24 -2.93 -22.51
N ALA A 198 -3.47 -3.63 -23.36
CA ALA A 198 -2.98 -3.07 -24.61
C ALA A 198 -3.93 -3.31 -25.82
N VAL A 199 -4.82 -4.32 -25.76
CA VAL A 199 -5.68 -4.69 -26.91
C VAL A 199 -7.15 -4.31 -26.69
N TYR A 200 -7.52 -3.84 -25.51
CA TYR A 200 -8.86 -3.39 -25.12
C TYR A 200 -8.89 -1.88 -24.90
#